data_a2c1e1826f731105970946179a1f0be0
#
_entry.id   a2c1e1826f731105970946179a1f0be0
#
_cell.length_a   1.000
_cell.length_b   1.000
_cell.length_c   1.000
_cell.angle_alpha   90.00
_cell.angle_beta   90.00
_cell.angle_gamma   90.00
#
_symmetry.space_group_name_H-M   'P 1'
#
loop_
_entity.id
_entity.type
_entity.pdbx_description
1 polymer ?
#
loop_
_entity_poly.entity_id
_entity_poly.type
_entity_poly.pdbx_seq_one_letter_code
_entity_poly.pdbx_strand_id
1 'polypeptide(L)'
;LEPVVRVEGLRKVYSLGDSEVIALAGIDLEIRAGEFIAVMGPSGSGKSTFMQITGLLDNPTAGRYFFEGTDVSHLDGDARADIRSRRLGFVFQAYNLLPRTSALENVELPMVYAGVPAAERARIAHEKMGIVGVAHLAQHHPNQMSGGQQQRVAIARSLVNNPGLILADEPTGALDTKTSEDVMRIFRELNEQEGITIMLVTHEPDIAAHAKRIVSFRDGHVVSDTVKEGRAA
;
A
#
# COMPACT_ATOMS: atom_id res chain seq x y z
N LEU A 1 17.51 6.18 11.58
CA LEU A 1 16.14 6.59 11.25
C LEU A 1 15.18 5.63 11.92
N GLU A 2 14.17 6.15 12.61
CA GLU A 2 13.12 5.30 13.20
C GLU A 2 12.34 4.57 12.09
N PRO A 3 11.94 3.31 12.33
CA PRO A 3 11.14 2.58 11.35
C PRO A 3 9.74 3.20 11.21
N VAL A 4 9.23 3.23 9.96
CA VAL A 4 7.83 3.62 9.69
C VAL A 4 6.87 2.54 10.20
N VAL A 5 7.24 1.26 10.02
CA VAL A 5 6.53 0.10 10.56
C VAL A 5 7.48 -0.71 11.43
N ARG A 6 7.09 -1.00 12.66
CA ARG A 6 7.74 -2.01 13.51
C ARG A 6 6.68 -2.89 14.14
N VAL A 7 6.80 -4.18 13.92
CA VAL A 7 5.94 -5.19 14.52
C VAL A 7 6.76 -6.16 15.37
N GLU A 8 6.23 -6.50 16.55
CA GLU A 8 6.89 -7.34 17.54
C GLU A 8 5.94 -8.47 17.96
N GLY A 9 6.31 -9.71 17.64
CA GLY A 9 5.50 -10.88 17.94
C GLY A 9 4.08 -10.81 17.36
N LEU A 10 3.89 -10.15 16.23
CA LEU A 10 2.58 -9.85 15.67
C LEU A 10 1.81 -11.12 15.34
N ARG A 11 0.66 -11.33 15.98
CA ARG A 11 -0.17 -12.52 15.80
C ARG A 11 -1.58 -12.13 15.38
N LYS A 12 -2.15 -12.91 14.45
CA LYS A 12 -3.56 -12.81 14.07
C LYS A 12 -4.17 -14.19 13.99
N VAL A 13 -5.28 -14.35 14.72
CA VAL A 13 -6.11 -15.54 14.72
C VAL A 13 -7.51 -15.14 14.34
N TYR A 14 -8.11 -15.83 13.39
CA TYR A 14 -9.52 -15.71 13.02
C TYR A 14 -10.30 -16.90 13.56
N SER A 15 -11.40 -16.63 14.26
CA SER A 15 -12.33 -17.67 14.73
C SER A 15 -13.40 -17.91 13.67
N LEU A 16 -13.50 -19.13 13.17
CA LEU A 16 -14.48 -19.58 12.18
C LEU A 16 -15.37 -20.67 12.81
N GLY A 17 -16.37 -20.26 13.57
CA GLY A 17 -17.17 -21.17 14.40
C GLY A 17 -16.31 -21.84 15.46
N ASP A 18 -16.24 -23.19 15.46
CA ASP A 18 -15.45 -23.97 16.40
C ASP A 18 -13.96 -24.14 15.99
N SER A 19 -13.57 -23.56 14.84
CA SER A 19 -12.19 -23.67 14.32
C SER A 19 -11.46 -22.33 14.43
N GLU A 20 -10.16 -22.39 14.69
CA GLU A 20 -9.26 -21.25 14.65
C GLU A 20 -8.30 -21.34 13.47
N VAL A 21 -8.12 -20.21 12.77
CA VAL A 21 -7.12 -20.08 11.69
C VAL A 21 -6.07 -19.07 12.13
N ILE A 22 -4.84 -19.55 12.30
CA ILE A 22 -3.69 -18.69 12.60
C ILE A 22 -3.21 -18.10 11.28
N ALA A 23 -3.53 -16.83 11.03
CA ALA A 23 -3.11 -16.13 9.81
C ALA A 23 -1.71 -15.51 9.96
N LEU A 24 -1.34 -15.05 11.17
CA LEU A 24 0.01 -14.61 11.53
C LEU A 24 0.41 -15.29 12.85
N ALA A 25 1.59 -15.85 12.88
CA ALA A 25 2.04 -16.73 13.97
C ALA A 25 3.18 -16.14 14.82
N GLY A 26 3.27 -14.81 14.91
CA GLY A 26 4.33 -14.11 15.64
C GLY A 26 5.37 -13.55 14.69
N ILE A 27 5.05 -12.46 14.00
CA ILE A 27 5.92 -11.77 13.05
C ILE A 27 6.70 -10.67 13.79
N ASP A 28 8.02 -10.68 13.59
CA ASP A 28 8.91 -9.58 13.93
C ASP A 28 9.45 -8.99 12.62
N LEU A 29 9.18 -7.72 12.35
CA LEU A 29 9.60 -7.03 11.13
C LEU A 29 9.69 -5.53 11.34
N GLU A 30 10.71 -4.90 10.75
CA GLU A 30 10.84 -3.46 10.65
C GLU A 30 10.87 -3.02 9.19
N ILE A 31 10.18 -1.93 8.86
CA ILE A 31 10.25 -1.24 7.57
C ILE A 31 10.68 0.20 7.84
N ARG A 32 11.82 0.61 7.28
CA ARG A 32 12.37 1.94 7.47
C ARG A 32 11.82 2.94 6.47
N ALA A 33 11.86 4.22 6.83
CA ALA A 33 11.48 5.29 5.92
C ALA A 33 12.29 5.24 4.61
N GLY A 34 11.60 5.37 3.48
CA GLY A 34 12.20 5.31 2.15
C GLY A 34 12.54 3.89 1.66
N GLU A 35 12.22 2.83 2.38
CA GLU A 35 12.36 1.47 1.86
C GLU A 35 11.32 1.16 0.78
N PHE A 36 11.73 0.42 -0.25
CA PHE A 36 10.84 -0.29 -1.16
C PHE A 36 10.97 -1.79 -0.89
N ILE A 37 9.96 -2.36 -0.23
CA ILE A 37 9.91 -3.75 0.19
C ILE A 37 8.81 -4.51 -0.56
N ALA A 38 9.11 -5.76 -0.95
CA ALA A 38 8.12 -6.71 -1.47
C ALA A 38 7.85 -7.80 -0.43
N VAL A 39 6.58 -8.01 -0.09
CA VAL A 39 6.08 -9.11 0.74
C VAL A 39 5.56 -10.20 -0.19
N MET A 40 6.25 -11.34 -0.20
CA MET A 40 5.97 -12.47 -1.09
C MET A 40 5.50 -13.71 -0.34
N GLY A 41 4.92 -14.66 -1.05
CA GLY A 41 4.56 -15.98 -0.55
C GLY A 41 3.33 -16.56 -1.25
N PRO A 42 3.04 -17.85 -1.07
CA PRO A 42 1.87 -18.50 -1.67
C PRO A 42 0.55 -17.92 -1.14
N SER A 43 -0.57 -18.26 -1.80
CA SER A 43 -1.90 -17.92 -1.28
C SER A 43 -2.09 -18.52 0.11
N GLY A 44 -2.72 -17.76 1.02
CA GLY A 44 -2.94 -18.19 2.41
C GLY A 44 -1.72 -18.08 3.34
N SER A 45 -0.57 -17.57 2.89
CA SER A 45 0.63 -17.44 3.74
C SER A 45 0.59 -16.33 4.79
N GLY A 46 -0.45 -15.48 4.80
CA GLY A 46 -0.61 -14.38 5.75
C GLY A 46 -0.31 -12.98 5.21
N LYS A 47 0.13 -12.82 3.95
CA LYS A 47 0.50 -11.52 3.35
C LYS A 47 -0.60 -10.47 3.42
N SER A 48 -1.81 -10.82 2.97
CA SER A 48 -2.96 -9.89 2.97
C SER A 48 -3.36 -9.53 4.39
N THR A 49 -3.30 -10.49 5.34
CA THR A 49 -3.54 -10.22 6.76
C THR A 49 -2.49 -9.27 7.33
N PHE A 50 -1.21 -9.48 6.99
CA PHE A 50 -0.13 -8.58 7.40
C PHE A 50 -0.36 -7.16 6.84
N MET A 51 -0.70 -7.05 5.56
CA MET A 51 -1.03 -5.79 4.93
C MET A 51 -2.26 -5.11 5.56
N GLN A 52 -3.31 -5.86 5.90
CA GLN A 52 -4.50 -5.31 6.56
C GLN A 52 -4.18 -4.74 7.94
N ILE A 53 -3.34 -5.42 8.72
CA ILE A 53 -2.94 -4.91 10.04
C ILE A 53 -2.01 -3.71 9.90
N THR A 54 -0.98 -3.78 9.05
CA THR A 54 -0.06 -2.66 8.81
C THR A 54 -0.78 -1.46 8.18
N GLY A 55 -1.85 -1.72 7.42
CA GLY A 55 -2.77 -0.71 6.88
C GLY A 55 -3.82 -0.20 7.87
N LEU A 56 -3.79 -0.65 9.14
CA LEU A 56 -4.78 -0.29 10.16
C LEU A 56 -6.23 -0.59 9.74
N LEU A 57 -6.44 -1.56 8.85
CA LEU A 57 -7.75 -2.05 8.43
C LEU A 57 -8.27 -3.13 9.39
N ASP A 58 -7.36 -3.85 10.06
CA ASP A 58 -7.66 -4.87 11.07
C ASP A 58 -6.73 -4.71 12.28
N ASN A 59 -7.07 -5.36 13.39
CA ASN A 59 -6.28 -5.36 14.62
C ASN A 59 -5.52 -6.69 14.77
N PRO A 60 -4.31 -6.69 15.34
CA PRO A 60 -3.67 -7.93 15.76
C PRO A 60 -4.46 -8.58 16.91
N THR A 61 -4.36 -9.91 17.04
CA THR A 61 -4.88 -10.64 18.20
C THR A 61 -3.90 -10.57 19.38
N ALA A 62 -2.60 -10.51 19.08
CA ALA A 62 -1.53 -10.36 20.07
C ALA A 62 -0.28 -9.77 19.40
N GLY A 63 0.70 -9.39 20.20
CA GLY A 63 1.91 -8.70 19.77
C GLY A 63 1.70 -7.18 19.72
N ARG A 64 2.70 -6.46 19.21
CA ARG A 64 2.67 -4.99 19.13
C ARG A 64 2.92 -4.52 17.70
N TYR A 65 2.28 -3.41 17.36
CA TYR A 65 2.49 -2.70 16.10
C TYR A 65 2.76 -1.22 16.38
N PHE A 66 3.91 -0.74 15.94
CA PHE A 66 4.28 0.67 16.00
C PHE A 66 4.31 1.25 14.59
N PHE A 67 3.57 2.33 14.40
CA PHE A 67 3.58 3.13 13.17
C PHE A 67 4.21 4.49 13.47
N GLU A 68 5.30 4.82 12.78
CA GLU A 68 6.08 6.06 13.01
C GLU A 68 6.40 6.28 14.50
N GLY A 69 6.83 5.22 15.19
CA GLY A 69 7.19 5.23 16.62
C GLY A 69 6.01 5.20 17.61
N THR A 70 4.77 5.37 17.13
CA THR A 70 3.57 5.33 17.99
C THR A 70 3.00 3.91 18.04
N ASP A 71 2.72 3.40 19.26
CA ASP A 71 2.02 2.11 19.42
C ASP A 71 0.57 2.25 18.99
N VAL A 72 0.21 1.53 17.93
CA VAL A 72 -1.11 1.54 17.29
C VAL A 72 -1.86 0.21 17.44
N SER A 73 -1.34 -0.70 18.28
CA SER A 73 -1.86 -2.07 18.43
C SER A 73 -3.32 -2.15 18.84
N HIS A 74 -3.76 -1.18 19.68
CA HIS A 74 -5.07 -1.21 20.33
C HIS A 74 -5.90 0.06 20.10
N LEU A 75 -5.62 0.80 19.03
CA LEU A 75 -6.40 1.98 18.66
C LEU A 75 -7.84 1.60 18.32
N ASP A 76 -8.77 2.45 18.71
CA ASP A 76 -10.18 2.35 18.30
C ASP A 76 -10.36 2.61 16.79
N GLY A 77 -11.58 2.44 16.31
CA GLY A 77 -11.89 2.59 14.89
C GLY A 77 -11.62 3.98 14.35
N ASP A 78 -11.92 5.01 15.11
CA ASP A 78 -11.81 6.42 14.71
C ASP A 78 -10.34 6.85 14.65
N ALA A 79 -9.55 6.53 15.66
CA ALA A 79 -8.12 6.81 15.69
C ALA A 79 -7.38 6.10 14.54
N ARG A 80 -7.73 4.82 14.25
CA ARG A 80 -7.19 4.11 13.09
C ARG A 80 -7.60 4.77 11.77
N ALA A 81 -8.84 5.23 11.64
CA ALA A 81 -9.33 5.90 10.44
C ALA A 81 -8.61 7.23 10.21
N ASP A 82 -8.32 8.00 11.26
CA ASP A 82 -7.57 9.25 11.17
C ASP A 82 -6.14 9.01 10.64
N ILE A 83 -5.40 8.05 11.22
CA ILE A 83 -4.06 7.69 10.74
C ILE A 83 -4.12 7.20 9.29
N ARG A 84 -5.05 6.29 8.94
CA ARG A 84 -5.20 5.81 7.56
C ARG A 84 -5.41 6.94 6.57
N SER A 85 -6.30 7.87 6.90
CA SER A 85 -6.65 8.96 5.98
C SER A 85 -5.49 9.92 5.74
N ARG A 86 -4.63 10.13 6.74
CA ARG A 86 -3.57 11.15 6.71
C ARG A 86 -2.19 10.59 6.34
N ARG A 87 -1.89 9.33 6.72
CA ARG A 87 -0.53 8.80 6.70
C ARG A 87 -0.33 7.55 5.84
N LEU A 88 -1.42 6.91 5.38
CA LEU A 88 -1.36 5.70 4.58
C LEU A 88 -1.97 5.91 3.19
N GLY A 89 -1.28 5.42 2.17
CA GLY A 89 -1.78 5.31 0.81
C GLY A 89 -2.09 3.86 0.47
N PHE A 90 -3.18 3.61 -0.27
CA PHE A 90 -3.57 2.27 -0.69
C PHE A 90 -3.71 2.17 -2.20
N VAL A 91 -3.14 1.11 -2.76
CA VAL A 91 -3.26 0.74 -4.18
C VAL A 91 -3.65 -0.74 -4.25
N PHE A 92 -4.76 -1.06 -4.92
CA PHE A 92 -5.32 -2.41 -4.99
C PHE A 92 -5.31 -2.94 -6.42
N GLN A 93 -5.33 -4.26 -6.58
CA GLN A 93 -5.45 -4.95 -7.86
C GLN A 93 -6.69 -4.53 -8.66
N ALA A 94 -7.84 -4.38 -8.00
CA ALA A 94 -9.10 -4.00 -8.62
C ALA A 94 -9.29 -2.47 -8.73
N TYR A 95 -8.22 -1.67 -8.56
CA TYR A 95 -8.19 -0.20 -8.59
C TYR A 95 -9.09 0.47 -7.53
N ASN A 96 -10.24 -0.08 -7.23
CA ASN A 96 -11.24 0.40 -6.27
C ASN A 96 -11.61 1.88 -6.50
N LEU A 97 -11.81 2.24 -7.77
CA LEU A 97 -12.32 3.55 -8.16
C LEU A 97 -13.85 3.55 -8.08
N LEU A 98 -14.41 4.68 -7.67
CA LEU A 98 -15.85 4.89 -7.67
C LEU A 98 -16.32 5.06 -9.12
N PRO A 99 -17.20 4.18 -9.64
CA PRO A 99 -17.48 4.12 -11.08
C PRO A 99 -18.31 5.29 -11.61
N ARG A 100 -19.00 6.03 -10.73
CA ARG A 100 -19.88 7.14 -11.10
C ARG A 100 -19.28 8.52 -10.85
N THR A 101 -17.99 8.57 -10.52
CA THR A 101 -17.22 9.80 -10.28
C THR A 101 -16.08 9.89 -11.28
N SER A 102 -15.63 11.10 -11.57
CA SER A 102 -14.49 11.35 -12.45
C SER A 102 -13.18 10.87 -11.83
N ALA A 103 -12.12 10.79 -12.63
CA ALA A 103 -10.78 10.47 -12.15
C ALA A 103 -10.31 11.49 -11.10
N LEU A 104 -10.57 12.78 -11.33
CA LEU A 104 -10.23 13.86 -10.40
C LEU A 104 -10.94 13.67 -9.06
N GLU A 105 -12.26 13.45 -9.06
CA GLU A 105 -13.05 13.23 -7.85
C GLU A 105 -12.61 11.98 -7.09
N ASN A 106 -12.23 10.90 -7.80
CA ASN A 106 -11.65 9.72 -7.17
C ASN A 106 -10.32 10.03 -6.46
N VAL A 107 -9.47 10.85 -7.06
CA VAL A 107 -8.19 11.27 -6.48
C VAL A 107 -8.40 12.23 -5.30
N GLU A 108 -9.42 13.10 -5.34
CA GLU A 108 -9.75 14.01 -4.25
C GLU A 108 -10.31 13.31 -2.99
N LEU A 109 -10.85 12.11 -3.13
CA LEU A 109 -11.64 11.43 -2.09
C LEU A 109 -10.94 11.35 -0.72
N PRO A 110 -9.65 10.97 -0.59
CA PRO A 110 -8.99 10.93 0.72
C PRO A 110 -8.89 12.30 1.39
N MET A 111 -8.76 13.36 0.59
CA MET A 111 -8.69 14.74 1.09
C MET A 111 -10.05 15.27 1.56
N VAL A 112 -11.16 14.73 1.01
CA VAL A 112 -12.51 15.03 1.52
C VAL A 112 -12.64 14.55 2.96
N TYR A 113 -12.20 13.33 3.25
CA TYR A 113 -12.20 12.78 4.61
C TYR A 113 -11.22 13.51 5.55
N ALA A 114 -10.12 14.03 5.02
CA ALA A 114 -9.16 14.83 5.77
C ALA A 114 -9.63 16.28 6.00
N GLY A 115 -10.79 16.70 5.46
CA GLY A 115 -11.36 18.04 5.64
C GLY A 115 -10.68 19.14 4.82
N VAL A 116 -9.93 18.79 3.76
CA VAL A 116 -9.25 19.78 2.89
C VAL A 116 -10.27 20.57 2.07
N PRO A 117 -10.15 21.92 1.96
CA PRO A 117 -11.05 22.74 1.17
C PRO A 117 -11.08 22.36 -0.33
N ALA A 118 -12.26 22.48 -0.99
CA ALA A 118 -12.48 22.01 -2.37
C ALA A 118 -11.48 22.58 -3.39
N ALA A 119 -11.18 23.86 -3.34
CA ALA A 119 -10.24 24.50 -4.26
C ALA A 119 -8.82 23.95 -4.13
N GLU A 120 -8.41 23.63 -2.90
CA GLU A 120 -7.10 23.05 -2.61
C GLU A 120 -7.04 21.58 -3.04
N ARG A 121 -8.11 20.81 -2.82
CA ARG A 121 -8.20 19.40 -3.25
C ARG A 121 -7.98 19.27 -4.76
N ALA A 122 -8.70 20.08 -5.57
CA ALA A 122 -8.58 20.05 -7.02
C ALA A 122 -7.15 20.34 -7.48
N ARG A 123 -6.49 21.31 -6.88
CA ARG A 123 -5.10 21.66 -7.19
C ARG A 123 -4.14 20.50 -6.88
N ILE A 124 -4.23 19.95 -5.66
CA ILE A 124 -3.37 18.83 -5.22
C ILE A 124 -3.64 17.59 -6.09
N ALA A 125 -4.92 17.27 -6.34
CA ALA A 125 -5.28 16.12 -7.16
C ALA A 125 -4.71 16.23 -8.58
N HIS A 126 -4.81 17.39 -9.24
CA HIS A 126 -4.20 17.62 -10.54
C HIS A 126 -2.69 17.47 -10.52
N GLU A 127 -2.02 17.99 -9.50
CA GLU A 127 -0.57 17.82 -9.31
C GLU A 127 -0.19 16.34 -9.22
N LYS A 128 -0.86 15.56 -8.34
CA LYS A 128 -0.56 14.12 -8.17
C LYS A 128 -0.91 13.30 -9.42
N MET A 129 -1.98 13.64 -10.13
CA MET A 129 -2.30 13.06 -11.44
C MET A 129 -1.22 13.38 -12.49
N GLY A 130 -0.59 14.55 -12.42
CA GLY A 130 0.53 14.94 -13.26
C GLY A 130 1.76 14.05 -13.04
N ILE A 131 2.11 13.77 -11.79
CA ILE A 131 3.25 12.90 -11.41
C ILE A 131 3.11 11.52 -12.07
N VAL A 132 1.92 10.93 -12.10
CA VAL A 132 1.67 9.62 -12.69
C VAL A 132 1.22 9.66 -14.16
N GLY A 133 1.22 10.85 -14.80
CA GLY A 133 0.97 11.04 -16.23
C GLY A 133 -0.49 10.88 -16.68
N VAL A 134 -1.48 11.14 -15.80
CA VAL A 134 -2.91 11.01 -16.10
C VAL A 134 -3.72 12.29 -15.88
N ALA A 135 -3.08 13.46 -15.76
CA ALA A 135 -3.78 14.72 -15.56
C ALA A 135 -4.79 15.05 -16.68
N HIS A 136 -4.51 14.65 -17.92
CA HIS A 136 -5.40 14.81 -19.07
C HIS A 136 -6.70 14.00 -18.97
N LEU A 137 -6.77 13.02 -18.06
CA LEU A 137 -7.95 12.18 -17.82
C LEU A 137 -8.83 12.68 -16.66
N ALA A 138 -8.56 13.85 -16.11
CA ALA A 138 -9.24 14.37 -14.91
C ALA A 138 -10.77 14.25 -14.95
N GLN A 139 -11.38 14.50 -16.10
CA GLN A 139 -12.83 14.46 -16.31
C GLN A 139 -13.35 13.09 -16.80
N HIS A 140 -12.49 12.11 -17.03
CA HIS A 140 -12.90 10.77 -17.46
C HIS A 140 -13.44 9.96 -16.29
N HIS A 141 -14.44 9.13 -16.58
CA HIS A 141 -14.93 8.13 -15.62
C HIS A 141 -14.16 6.81 -15.78
N PRO A 142 -14.15 5.92 -14.76
CA PRO A 142 -13.42 4.65 -14.81
C PRO A 142 -13.70 3.80 -16.04
N ASN A 143 -14.95 3.74 -16.52
CA ASN A 143 -15.33 3.00 -17.72
C ASN A 143 -14.81 3.59 -19.06
N GLN A 144 -14.20 4.77 -19.02
CA GLN A 144 -13.58 5.46 -20.15
C GLN A 144 -12.05 5.32 -20.15
N MET A 145 -11.49 4.60 -19.18
CA MET A 145 -10.06 4.47 -18.97
C MET A 145 -9.61 3.00 -19.12
N SER A 146 -8.42 2.77 -19.69
CA SER A 146 -7.78 1.46 -19.64
C SER A 146 -7.41 1.04 -18.22
N GLY A 147 -7.14 -0.25 -17.99
CA GLY A 147 -6.73 -0.75 -16.68
C GLY A 147 -5.48 -0.05 -16.13
N GLY A 148 -4.47 0.17 -16.98
CA GLY A 148 -3.27 0.91 -16.57
C GLY A 148 -3.53 2.38 -16.25
N GLN A 149 -4.47 3.03 -16.94
CA GLN A 149 -4.89 4.40 -16.61
C GLN A 149 -5.64 4.44 -15.27
N GLN A 150 -6.54 3.48 -15.03
CA GLN A 150 -7.24 3.36 -13.75
C GLN A 150 -6.27 3.10 -12.60
N GLN A 151 -5.26 2.26 -12.80
CA GLN A 151 -4.23 1.99 -11.80
C GLN A 151 -3.40 3.24 -11.49
N ARG A 152 -3.01 4.02 -12.51
CA ARG A 152 -2.31 5.30 -12.30
C ARG A 152 -3.18 6.30 -11.54
N VAL A 153 -4.50 6.36 -11.78
CA VAL A 153 -5.44 7.17 -10.99
C VAL A 153 -5.49 6.68 -9.53
N ALA A 154 -5.50 5.36 -9.30
CA ALA A 154 -5.45 4.80 -7.94
C ALA A 154 -4.13 5.13 -7.23
N ILE A 155 -3.00 5.14 -7.94
CA ILE A 155 -1.70 5.58 -7.40
C ILE A 155 -1.76 7.08 -7.08
N ALA A 156 -2.27 7.95 -7.98
CA ALA A 156 -2.43 9.38 -7.69
C ALA A 156 -3.28 9.61 -6.42
N ARG A 157 -4.37 8.85 -6.28
CA ARG A 157 -5.23 8.89 -5.08
C ARG A 157 -4.45 8.54 -3.81
N SER A 158 -3.54 7.58 -3.86
CA SER A 158 -2.74 7.18 -2.71
C SER A 158 -1.73 8.26 -2.25
N LEU A 159 -1.41 9.24 -3.13
CA LEU A 159 -0.38 10.25 -2.88
C LEU A 159 -0.91 11.57 -2.28
N VAL A 160 -2.22 11.84 -2.35
CA VAL A 160 -2.76 13.19 -2.11
C VAL A 160 -2.58 13.71 -0.68
N ASN A 161 -2.50 12.83 0.31
CA ASN A 161 -2.30 13.20 1.71
C ASN A 161 -0.84 13.05 2.16
N ASN A 162 0.12 12.98 1.22
CA ASN A 162 1.55 12.81 1.48
C ASN A 162 1.83 11.67 2.48
N PRO A 163 1.49 10.43 2.12
CA PRO A 163 1.55 9.29 3.02
C PRO A 163 2.99 8.97 3.46
N GLY A 164 3.17 8.51 4.70
CA GLY A 164 4.43 7.93 5.18
C GLY A 164 4.70 6.55 4.61
N LEU A 165 3.62 5.83 4.20
CA LEU A 165 3.69 4.48 3.65
C LEU A 165 2.60 4.26 2.60
N ILE A 166 2.99 3.73 1.44
CA ILE A 166 2.06 3.20 0.43
C ILE A 166 2.03 1.67 0.55
N LEU A 167 0.82 1.14 0.67
CA LEU A 167 0.49 -0.29 0.68
C LEU A 167 -0.10 -0.65 -0.68
N ALA A 168 0.61 -1.49 -1.45
CA ALA A 168 0.20 -1.90 -2.79
C ALA A 168 -0.08 -3.42 -2.80
N ASP A 169 -1.35 -3.80 -2.96
CA ASP A 169 -1.80 -5.20 -3.00
C ASP A 169 -2.00 -5.66 -4.44
N GLU A 170 -1.10 -6.51 -4.93
CA GLU A 170 -1.09 -7.07 -6.28
C GLU A 170 -1.36 -5.98 -7.36
N PRO A 171 -0.64 -4.84 -7.36
CA PRO A 171 -1.01 -3.66 -8.15
C PRO A 171 -0.94 -3.86 -9.67
N THR A 172 -0.38 -4.96 -10.12
CA THR A 172 -0.21 -5.33 -11.53
C THR A 172 -1.03 -6.54 -11.96
N GLY A 173 -1.67 -7.24 -11.03
CA GLY A 173 -2.31 -8.54 -11.26
C GLY A 173 -3.51 -8.53 -12.25
N ALA A 174 -4.01 -7.35 -12.65
CA ALA A 174 -5.06 -7.18 -13.66
C ALA A 174 -4.55 -6.53 -14.96
N LEU A 175 -3.22 -6.39 -15.14
CA LEU A 175 -2.59 -5.65 -16.23
C LEU A 175 -1.78 -6.59 -17.15
N ASP A 176 -1.59 -6.18 -18.40
CA ASP A 176 -0.63 -6.81 -19.28
C ASP A 176 0.81 -6.48 -18.87
N THR A 177 1.79 -7.28 -19.33
CA THR A 177 3.20 -7.18 -18.94
C THR A 177 3.79 -5.77 -19.15
N LYS A 178 3.51 -5.14 -20.31
CA LYS A 178 4.04 -3.81 -20.63
C LYS A 178 3.47 -2.75 -19.69
N THR A 179 2.17 -2.80 -19.44
CA THR A 179 1.49 -1.88 -18.52
C THR A 179 1.94 -2.11 -17.08
N SER A 180 2.22 -3.36 -16.69
CA SER A 180 2.78 -3.71 -15.37
C SER A 180 4.15 -3.08 -15.16
N GLU A 181 5.05 -3.17 -16.15
CA GLU A 181 6.36 -2.52 -16.12
C GLU A 181 6.26 -0.99 -15.97
N ASP A 182 5.32 -0.37 -16.69
CA ASP A 182 5.08 1.08 -16.59
C ASP A 182 4.59 1.48 -15.19
N VAL A 183 3.71 0.69 -14.56
CA VAL A 183 3.23 0.90 -13.19
C VAL A 183 4.37 0.71 -12.18
N MET A 184 5.17 -0.34 -12.33
CA MET A 184 6.30 -0.59 -11.44
C MET A 184 7.40 0.48 -11.56
N ARG A 185 7.57 1.06 -12.76
CA ARG A 185 8.46 2.21 -12.93
C ARG A 185 7.98 3.42 -12.13
N ILE A 186 6.68 3.71 -12.11
CA ILE A 186 6.12 4.80 -11.28
C ILE A 186 6.42 4.55 -9.79
N PHE A 187 6.22 3.33 -9.27
CA PHE A 187 6.55 3.03 -7.87
C PHE A 187 8.06 3.23 -7.57
N ARG A 188 8.95 2.84 -8.48
CA ARG A 188 10.39 3.09 -8.31
C ARG A 188 10.71 4.59 -8.29
N GLU A 189 10.16 5.36 -9.23
CA GLU A 189 10.34 6.81 -9.29
C GLU A 189 9.85 7.49 -8.01
N LEU A 190 8.67 7.12 -7.50
CA LEU A 190 8.13 7.63 -6.24
C LEU A 190 9.04 7.28 -5.04
N ASN A 191 9.58 6.07 -4.99
CA ASN A 191 10.50 5.68 -3.93
C ASN A 191 11.85 6.40 -4.04
N GLU A 192 12.45 6.49 -5.24
CA GLU A 192 13.81 7.00 -5.44
C GLU A 192 13.87 8.53 -5.44
N GLN A 193 12.87 9.21 -6.00
CA GLN A 193 12.88 10.66 -6.15
C GLN A 193 12.15 11.37 -5.02
N GLU A 194 11.03 10.80 -4.55
CA GLU A 194 10.19 11.40 -3.51
C GLU A 194 10.46 10.79 -2.12
N GLY A 195 11.27 9.73 -2.02
CA GLY A 195 11.60 9.07 -0.76
C GLY A 195 10.43 8.33 -0.10
N ILE A 196 9.34 8.04 -0.83
CA ILE A 196 8.14 7.41 -0.29
C ILE A 196 8.44 5.95 0.07
N THR A 197 8.02 5.54 1.28
CA THR A 197 8.10 4.13 1.70
C THR A 197 7.01 3.33 0.99
N ILE A 198 7.37 2.18 0.41
CA ILE A 198 6.43 1.34 -0.34
C ILE A 198 6.51 -0.10 0.16
N MET A 199 5.37 -0.66 0.56
CA MET A 199 5.20 -2.09 0.79
C MET A 199 4.32 -2.68 -0.30
N LEU A 200 4.93 -3.49 -1.15
CA LEU A 200 4.30 -4.21 -2.24
C LEU A 200 3.98 -5.63 -1.79
N VAL A 201 2.73 -6.05 -1.90
CA VAL A 201 2.32 -7.45 -1.73
C VAL A 201 2.14 -8.05 -3.11
N THR A 202 2.84 -9.15 -3.40
CA THR A 202 2.71 -9.87 -4.65
C THR A 202 3.12 -11.34 -4.52
N HIS A 203 2.63 -12.18 -5.40
CA HIS A 203 3.11 -13.56 -5.56
C HIS A 203 3.98 -13.72 -6.83
N GLU A 204 4.14 -12.67 -7.63
CA GLU A 204 4.90 -12.65 -8.88
C GLU A 204 6.37 -12.27 -8.61
N PRO A 205 7.35 -13.18 -8.88
CA PRO A 205 8.77 -12.90 -8.63
C PRO A 205 9.31 -11.71 -9.44
N ASP A 206 8.85 -11.56 -10.68
CA ASP A 206 9.29 -10.47 -11.57
C ASP A 206 8.85 -9.11 -11.03
N ILE A 207 7.63 -9.02 -10.51
CA ILE A 207 7.11 -7.81 -9.87
C ILE A 207 7.85 -7.52 -8.55
N ALA A 208 8.07 -8.53 -7.71
CA ALA A 208 8.87 -8.37 -6.48
C ALA A 208 10.32 -7.95 -6.78
N ALA A 209 10.83 -8.31 -7.96
CA ALA A 209 12.17 -7.93 -8.39
C ALA A 209 12.38 -6.42 -8.52
N HIS A 210 11.34 -5.60 -8.58
CA HIS A 210 11.45 -4.13 -8.56
C HIS A 210 11.75 -3.56 -7.17
N ALA A 211 11.43 -4.29 -6.10
CA ALA A 211 11.73 -3.87 -4.73
C ALA A 211 13.21 -4.10 -4.37
N LYS A 212 13.71 -3.27 -3.43
CA LYS A 212 15.09 -3.36 -2.91
C LYS A 212 15.25 -4.41 -1.81
N ARG A 213 14.15 -4.85 -1.19
CA ARG A 213 14.10 -5.87 -0.14
C ARG A 213 12.92 -6.80 -0.38
N ILE A 214 13.13 -8.10 -0.20
CA ILE A 214 12.09 -9.11 -0.36
C ILE A 214 11.94 -9.88 0.95
N VAL A 215 10.72 -9.88 1.49
CA VAL A 215 10.34 -10.65 2.69
C VAL A 215 9.36 -11.72 2.26
N SER A 216 9.72 -12.99 2.52
CA SER A 216 8.89 -14.13 2.13
C SER A 216 8.11 -14.66 3.31
N PHE A 217 6.81 -14.84 3.10
CA PHE A 217 5.85 -15.38 4.05
C PHE A 217 5.49 -16.82 3.71
N ARG A 218 5.39 -17.68 4.74
CA ARG A 218 4.84 -19.03 4.64
C ARG A 218 4.17 -19.40 5.95
N ASP A 219 2.91 -19.88 5.88
CA ASP A 219 2.13 -20.39 7.03
C ASP A 219 2.13 -19.42 8.23
N GLY A 220 1.94 -18.12 7.94
CA GLY A 220 1.90 -17.07 8.96
C GLY A 220 3.25 -16.65 9.54
N HIS A 221 4.36 -17.12 9.00
CA HIS A 221 5.72 -16.77 9.43
C HIS A 221 6.51 -16.05 8.33
N VAL A 222 7.47 -15.22 8.72
CA VAL A 222 8.55 -14.75 7.83
C VAL A 222 9.59 -15.85 7.74
N VAL A 223 9.81 -16.37 6.52
CA VAL A 223 10.77 -17.47 6.27
C VAL A 223 12.07 -16.98 5.62
N SER A 224 12.06 -15.79 5.01
CA SER A 224 13.27 -15.12 4.54
C SER A 224 13.06 -13.61 4.47
N ASP A 225 14.16 -12.87 4.65
CA ASP A 225 14.23 -11.43 4.54
C ASP A 225 15.56 -11.07 3.87
N THR A 226 15.51 -10.62 2.64
CA THR A 226 16.69 -10.43 1.79
C THR A 226 16.73 -9.04 1.22
N VAL A 227 17.77 -8.29 1.53
CA VAL A 227 18.07 -7.01 0.91
C VAL A 227 18.88 -7.26 -0.36
N LYS A 228 18.47 -6.71 -1.48
CA LYS A 228 19.28 -6.74 -2.70
C LYS A 228 20.48 -5.82 -2.52
N GLU A 229 21.66 -6.36 -2.59
CA GLU A 229 22.88 -5.53 -2.71
C GLU A 229 22.75 -4.70 -3.99
N GLY A 230 22.77 -3.37 -3.85
CA GLY A 230 22.80 -2.48 -5.00
C GLY A 230 24.00 -2.85 -5.87
N ARG A 231 23.78 -3.19 -7.14
CA ARG A 231 24.89 -3.17 -8.10
C ARG A 231 25.46 -1.77 -8.04
N ALA A 232 26.66 -1.66 -7.44
CA ALA A 232 27.46 -0.47 -7.60
C ALA A 232 27.62 -0.23 -9.12
N ALA A 233 27.11 0.92 -9.58
CA ALA A 233 27.27 1.38 -10.94
C ALA A 233 28.68 1.89 -11.16
#